data_8d703e3dd8e85b63357febc8046e7a0f
#
_entry.id   8d703e3dd8e85b63357febc8046e7a0f
#
_cell.length_a   1.000
_cell.length_b   1.000
_cell.length_c   1.000
_cell.angle_alpha   90.00
_cell.angle_beta   90.00
_cell.angle_gamma   90.00
#
_symmetry.space_group_name_H-M   'P 1'
#
loop_
_entity.id
_entity.type
_entity.pdbx_description
1 polymer ?
#
loop_
_entity_poly.entity_id
_entity_poly.type
_entity_poly.pdbx_seq_one_letter_code
_entity_poly.pdbx_strand_id
1 'polypeptide(L)'
;GVEVHAGNGYLLDQFLRSSTNRRTDAYGGSKENRARLLVEVMDAVCKAIGNDRVGVRLSPVTPFNDISDDRPQETFDYVVTQLNPLNLAFLDVLQGTGGAPREQWIPFDYDRLRALYSGNFIRNNGYDFETAQQAVMSGAADAIAFGRLLLANPDLVERFRRLIHLTTKRSTAGRRRATPTIPSCRTERCPGGGDQADCRRLPRWRAMAS
;
A
#
# COMPACT_ATOMS: atom_id res chain seq x y z
N GLY A 1 -15.92 -0.35 -4.17
CA GLY A 1 -14.85 -1.09 -4.84
C GLY A 1 -14.33 -2.24 -4.01
N VAL A 2 -13.38 -2.97 -4.58
CA VAL A 2 -12.71 -4.08 -3.91
C VAL A 2 -11.20 -3.96 -4.11
N GLU A 3 -10.45 -4.51 -3.17
CA GLU A 3 -9.03 -4.77 -3.31
C GLU A 3 -8.83 -6.29 -3.35
N VAL A 4 -8.30 -6.80 -4.47
CA VAL A 4 -7.95 -8.21 -4.60
C VAL A 4 -6.64 -8.47 -3.87
N HIS A 5 -6.68 -9.36 -2.88
CA HIS A 5 -5.48 -9.67 -2.10
C HIS A 5 -4.63 -10.74 -2.78
N ALA A 6 -3.51 -10.32 -3.34
CA ALA A 6 -2.54 -11.20 -4.00
C ALA A 6 -1.14 -11.11 -3.34
N GLY A 7 -1.14 -11.12 -2.01
CA GLY A 7 0.07 -11.01 -1.21
C GLY A 7 0.04 -11.87 0.04
N ASN A 8 1.09 -11.72 0.87
CA ASN A 8 1.24 -12.30 2.20
C ASN A 8 1.10 -13.84 2.26
N GLY A 9 1.41 -14.55 1.17
CA GLY A 9 1.36 -16.01 1.12
C GLY A 9 -0.05 -16.61 1.09
N TYR A 10 -1.08 -15.81 0.76
CA TYR A 10 -2.42 -16.30 0.53
C TYR A 10 -2.59 -16.80 -0.91
N LEU A 11 -3.78 -17.30 -1.24
CA LEU A 11 -4.02 -18.13 -2.43
C LEU A 11 -3.36 -17.62 -3.71
N LEU A 12 -3.61 -16.37 -4.10
CA LEU A 12 -3.06 -15.84 -5.35
C LEU A 12 -1.54 -15.66 -5.30
N ASP A 13 -1.00 -15.27 -4.13
CA ASP A 13 0.45 -15.16 -3.93
C ASP A 13 1.13 -16.54 -3.95
N GLN A 14 0.48 -17.60 -3.43
CA GLN A 14 0.98 -18.98 -3.51
C GLN A 14 1.13 -19.47 -4.94
N PHE A 15 0.26 -19.05 -5.86
CA PHE A 15 0.41 -19.34 -7.28
C PHE A 15 1.60 -18.60 -7.91
N LEU A 16 1.88 -17.37 -7.48
CA LEU A 16 2.97 -16.55 -8.01
C LEU A 16 4.36 -17.11 -7.65
N ARG A 17 4.50 -17.70 -6.44
CA ARG A 17 5.82 -18.03 -5.87
C ARG A 17 6.36 -19.38 -6.35
N SER A 18 7.67 -19.40 -6.67
CA SER A 18 8.37 -20.63 -7.06
C SER A 18 8.46 -21.67 -5.92
N SER A 19 8.50 -21.21 -4.66
CA SER A 19 8.58 -22.11 -3.51
C SER A 19 7.31 -22.93 -3.27
N THR A 20 6.14 -22.34 -3.54
CA THR A 20 4.83 -22.95 -3.25
C THR A 20 4.15 -23.53 -4.46
N ASN A 21 4.30 -22.90 -5.64
CA ASN A 21 3.68 -23.40 -6.87
C ASN A 21 4.53 -24.49 -7.53
N ARG A 22 4.19 -25.76 -7.23
CA ARG A 22 4.81 -26.97 -7.79
C ARG A 22 4.02 -27.58 -8.95
N ARG A 23 3.06 -26.84 -9.51
CA ARG A 23 2.22 -27.31 -10.60
C ARG A 23 3.03 -27.46 -11.89
N THR A 24 2.61 -28.42 -12.72
CA THR A 24 3.21 -28.74 -14.03
C THR A 24 2.28 -28.43 -15.20
N ASP A 25 1.10 -27.87 -14.90
CA ASP A 25 0.12 -27.45 -15.92
C ASP A 25 0.26 -25.97 -16.29
N ALA A 26 -0.74 -25.43 -16.98
CA ALA A 26 -0.76 -24.04 -17.45
C ALA A 26 -0.70 -22.98 -16.34
N TYR A 27 -0.79 -23.36 -15.08
CA TYR A 27 -0.73 -22.47 -13.90
C TYR A 27 0.57 -22.60 -13.10
N GLY A 28 1.56 -23.38 -13.58
CA GLY A 28 2.82 -23.61 -12.87
C GLY A 28 4.05 -23.56 -13.77
N GLY A 29 5.24 -23.66 -13.17
CA GLY A 29 6.52 -23.59 -13.86
C GLY A 29 6.98 -22.15 -14.13
N SER A 30 6.81 -21.64 -15.35
CA SER A 30 7.28 -20.30 -15.71
C SER A 30 6.53 -19.18 -14.97
N LYS A 31 7.14 -17.99 -14.85
CA LYS A 31 6.49 -16.83 -14.23
C LYS A 31 5.17 -16.46 -14.92
N GLU A 32 5.10 -16.64 -16.24
CA GLU A 32 3.91 -16.39 -17.05
C GLU A 32 2.74 -17.29 -16.61
N ASN A 33 3.02 -18.58 -16.45
CA ASN A 33 2.04 -19.55 -15.98
C ASN A 33 1.65 -19.30 -14.51
N ARG A 34 2.63 -19.01 -13.65
CA ARG A 34 2.35 -18.73 -12.23
C ARG A 34 1.50 -17.47 -12.04
N ALA A 35 1.67 -16.46 -12.89
CA ALA A 35 0.87 -15.23 -12.85
C ALA A 35 -0.52 -15.36 -13.46
N ARG A 36 -0.78 -16.41 -14.26
CA ARG A 36 -2.03 -16.59 -15.01
C ARG A 36 -3.28 -16.47 -14.15
N LEU A 37 -3.33 -17.19 -13.01
CA LEU A 37 -4.51 -17.14 -12.15
C LEU A 37 -4.82 -15.73 -11.66
N LEU A 38 -3.81 -14.98 -11.24
CA LEU A 38 -3.99 -13.60 -10.79
C LEU A 38 -4.56 -12.73 -11.91
N VAL A 39 -3.99 -12.82 -13.11
CA VAL A 39 -4.44 -12.02 -14.27
C VAL A 39 -5.88 -12.35 -14.64
N GLU A 40 -6.25 -13.64 -14.68
CA GLU A 40 -7.62 -14.09 -14.95
C GLU A 40 -8.63 -13.60 -13.91
N VAL A 41 -8.27 -13.69 -12.62
CA VAL A 41 -9.10 -13.17 -11.53
C VAL A 41 -9.29 -11.66 -11.66
N MET A 42 -8.20 -10.91 -11.91
CA MET A 42 -8.28 -9.45 -12.07
C MET A 42 -9.16 -9.05 -13.25
N ASP A 43 -9.02 -9.71 -14.40
CA ASP A 43 -9.85 -9.49 -15.58
C ASP A 43 -11.33 -9.77 -15.30
N ALA A 44 -11.63 -10.90 -14.63
CA ALA A 44 -13.00 -11.26 -14.27
C ALA A 44 -13.63 -10.26 -13.29
N VAL A 45 -12.90 -9.82 -12.27
CA VAL A 45 -13.39 -8.84 -11.30
C VAL A 45 -13.60 -7.47 -11.96
N CYS A 46 -12.67 -7.02 -12.80
CA CYS A 46 -12.80 -5.79 -13.56
C CYS A 46 -14.03 -5.80 -14.49
N LYS A 47 -14.27 -6.91 -15.17
CA LYS A 47 -15.47 -7.09 -16.01
C LYS A 47 -16.79 -7.03 -15.22
N ALA A 48 -16.75 -7.53 -13.97
CA ALA A 48 -17.94 -7.60 -13.14
C ALA A 48 -18.35 -6.24 -12.54
N ILE A 49 -17.39 -5.41 -12.11
CA ILE A 49 -17.68 -4.19 -11.32
C ILE A 49 -17.05 -2.90 -11.86
N GLY A 50 -16.26 -2.97 -12.93
CA GLY A 50 -15.52 -1.85 -13.52
C GLY A 50 -14.12 -1.70 -12.92
N ASN A 51 -13.13 -1.44 -13.77
CA ASN A 51 -11.71 -1.36 -13.40
C ASN A 51 -11.41 -0.21 -12.42
N ASP A 52 -12.15 0.90 -12.54
CA ASP A 52 -12.08 2.08 -11.67
C ASP A 52 -12.47 1.80 -10.20
N ARG A 53 -12.99 0.60 -9.93
CA ARG A 53 -13.42 0.15 -8.59
C ARG A 53 -12.60 -1.02 -8.07
N VAL A 54 -11.57 -1.44 -8.79
CA VAL A 54 -10.76 -2.62 -8.46
C VAL A 54 -9.33 -2.18 -8.21
N GLY A 55 -8.82 -2.49 -7.01
CA GLY A 55 -7.40 -2.44 -6.68
C GLY A 55 -6.84 -3.84 -6.51
N VAL A 56 -5.52 -3.95 -6.46
CA VAL A 56 -4.82 -5.20 -6.15
C VAL A 56 -3.67 -4.94 -5.19
N ARG A 57 -3.49 -5.84 -4.23
CA ARG A 57 -2.38 -5.78 -3.28
C ARG A 57 -1.37 -6.88 -3.54
N LEU A 58 -0.10 -6.49 -3.68
CA LEU A 58 1.05 -7.35 -3.87
C LEU A 58 2.03 -7.23 -2.70
N SER A 59 2.81 -8.30 -2.44
CA SER A 59 3.84 -8.31 -1.40
C SER A 59 5.10 -9.04 -1.89
N PRO A 60 5.94 -8.42 -2.73
CA PRO A 60 6.98 -9.09 -3.51
C PRO A 60 7.98 -9.92 -2.72
N VAL A 61 8.35 -9.51 -1.51
CA VAL A 61 9.40 -10.16 -0.71
C VAL A 61 8.97 -10.50 0.72
N THR A 62 7.67 -10.48 0.98
CA THR A 62 7.14 -10.87 2.30
C THR A 62 7.24 -12.38 2.50
N PRO A 63 7.87 -12.86 3.59
CA PRO A 63 8.03 -14.29 3.88
C PRO A 63 6.85 -14.88 4.66
N PHE A 64 5.71 -14.19 4.78
CA PHE A 64 4.55 -14.70 5.49
C PHE A 64 4.06 -16.02 4.88
N ASN A 65 3.63 -16.94 5.74
CA ASN A 65 3.19 -18.27 5.35
C ASN A 65 4.28 -19.10 4.63
N ASP A 66 5.54 -18.86 4.99
CA ASP A 66 6.72 -19.62 4.54
C ASP A 66 6.87 -19.65 3.00
N ILE A 67 6.56 -18.52 2.35
CA ILE A 67 6.70 -18.38 0.91
C ILE A 67 7.98 -17.66 0.53
N SER A 68 8.53 -18.04 -0.60
CA SER A 68 9.67 -17.35 -1.24
C SER A 68 9.59 -17.46 -2.76
N ASP A 69 10.35 -16.64 -3.45
CA ASP A 69 10.53 -16.73 -4.90
C ASP A 69 12.00 -16.66 -5.23
N ASP A 70 12.48 -17.49 -6.16
CA ASP A 70 13.89 -17.52 -6.57
C ASP A 70 14.27 -16.24 -7.32
N ARG A 71 13.31 -15.62 -8.01
CA ARG A 71 13.49 -14.42 -8.82
C ARG A 71 12.35 -13.42 -8.62
N PRO A 72 12.19 -12.87 -7.41
CA PRO A 72 11.01 -12.06 -7.09
C PRO A 72 10.90 -10.82 -7.99
N GLN A 73 12.01 -10.17 -8.35
CA GLN A 73 11.96 -9.01 -9.23
C GLN A 73 11.38 -9.37 -10.60
N GLU A 74 11.87 -10.44 -11.24
CA GLU A 74 11.38 -10.86 -12.55
C GLU A 74 9.90 -11.27 -12.53
N THR A 75 9.48 -11.95 -11.46
CA THR A 75 8.09 -12.37 -11.28
C THR A 75 7.17 -11.17 -11.15
N PHE A 76 7.51 -10.20 -10.28
CA PHE A 76 6.64 -9.05 -10.03
C PHE A 76 6.71 -7.98 -11.10
N ASP A 77 7.85 -7.81 -11.78
CA ASP A 77 7.93 -6.98 -13.00
C ASP A 77 6.95 -7.49 -14.06
N TYR A 78 6.93 -8.81 -14.27
CA TYR A 78 5.98 -9.44 -15.21
C TYR A 78 4.53 -9.24 -14.77
N VAL A 79 4.22 -9.53 -13.50
CA VAL A 79 2.87 -9.34 -12.94
C VAL A 79 2.39 -7.90 -13.14
N VAL A 80 3.19 -6.91 -12.77
CA VAL A 80 2.80 -5.50 -12.89
C VAL A 80 2.62 -5.09 -14.36
N THR A 81 3.46 -5.60 -15.26
CA THR A 81 3.31 -5.38 -16.71
C THR A 81 1.99 -5.94 -17.24
N GLN A 82 1.55 -7.12 -16.75
CA GLN A 82 0.26 -7.70 -17.14
C GLN A 82 -0.94 -6.97 -16.53
N LEU A 83 -0.80 -6.40 -15.35
CA LEU A 83 -1.86 -5.65 -14.67
C LEU A 83 -2.03 -4.22 -15.21
N ASN A 84 -0.97 -3.62 -15.73
CA ASN A 84 -0.98 -2.23 -16.19
C ASN A 84 -2.07 -1.92 -17.23
N PRO A 85 -2.32 -2.76 -18.26
CA PRO A 85 -3.38 -2.50 -19.24
C PRO A 85 -4.81 -2.54 -18.67
N LEU A 86 -5.00 -3.09 -17.47
CA LEU A 86 -6.32 -3.19 -16.84
C LEU A 86 -6.81 -1.85 -16.30
N ASN A 87 -5.96 -0.82 -16.22
CA ASN A 87 -6.31 0.52 -15.70
C ASN A 87 -7.06 0.46 -14.36
N LEU A 88 -6.48 -0.27 -13.39
CA LEU A 88 -7.06 -0.46 -12.07
C LEU A 88 -7.16 0.86 -11.30
N ALA A 89 -8.05 0.93 -10.33
CA ALA A 89 -8.16 2.05 -9.41
C ALA A 89 -6.82 2.35 -8.71
N PHE A 90 -6.12 1.30 -8.30
CA PHE A 90 -4.76 1.38 -7.71
C PHE A 90 -4.06 0.03 -7.68
N LEU A 91 -2.74 0.09 -7.58
CA LEU A 91 -1.86 -1.02 -7.21
C LEU A 91 -1.26 -0.71 -5.83
N ASP A 92 -1.54 -1.55 -4.83
CA ASP A 92 -0.95 -1.46 -3.48
C ASP A 92 0.20 -2.44 -3.33
N VAL A 93 1.38 -1.94 -2.97
CA VAL A 93 2.59 -2.76 -2.84
C VAL A 93 3.13 -2.70 -1.41
N LEU A 94 3.05 -3.84 -0.72
CA LEU A 94 3.69 -4.04 0.57
C LEU A 94 5.21 -4.11 0.38
N GLN A 95 5.94 -3.20 1.01
CA GLN A 95 7.39 -3.18 0.93
C GLN A 95 8.03 -4.02 2.03
N GLY A 96 9.08 -4.75 1.66
CA GLY A 96 9.93 -5.49 2.59
C GLY A 96 9.20 -6.55 3.40
N THR A 97 9.80 -6.89 4.53
CA THR A 97 9.26 -7.87 5.47
C THR A 97 8.33 -7.18 6.46
N GLY A 98 7.06 -7.55 6.47
CA GLY A 98 6.06 -6.96 7.37
C GLY A 98 6.49 -7.04 8.84
N GLY A 99 6.61 -5.87 9.48
CA GLY A 99 6.99 -5.77 10.89
C GLY A 99 8.49 -5.81 11.19
N ALA A 100 9.34 -6.14 10.23
CA ALA A 100 10.80 -6.07 10.40
C ALA A 100 11.34 -4.65 10.15
N PRO A 101 12.45 -4.26 10.78
CA PRO A 101 13.19 -3.05 10.45
C PRO A 101 13.64 -3.03 8.98
N ARG A 102 13.73 -1.83 8.39
CA ARG A 102 14.09 -1.67 6.96
C ARG A 102 15.45 -2.29 6.61
N GLU A 103 16.38 -2.28 7.52
CA GLU A 103 17.75 -2.82 7.37
C GLU A 103 17.76 -4.35 7.18
N GLN A 104 16.66 -5.01 7.55
CA GLN A 104 16.49 -6.46 7.42
C GLN A 104 15.62 -6.84 6.22
N TRP A 105 15.23 -5.88 5.38
CA TRP A 105 14.42 -6.17 4.23
C TRP A 105 15.24 -6.86 3.14
N ILE A 106 14.60 -7.83 2.48
CA ILE A 106 15.15 -8.44 1.28
C ILE A 106 15.25 -7.35 0.20
N PRO A 107 16.39 -7.20 -0.46
CA PRO A 107 16.57 -6.22 -1.53
C PRO A 107 15.54 -6.43 -2.65
N PHE A 108 14.86 -5.35 -3.05
CA PHE A 108 13.88 -5.35 -4.12
C PHE A 108 13.73 -3.93 -4.68
N ASP A 109 13.67 -3.79 -5.98
CA ASP A 109 13.55 -2.50 -6.65
C ASP A 109 12.07 -2.11 -6.85
N TYR A 110 11.53 -1.38 -5.87
CA TYR A 110 10.14 -0.88 -5.91
C TYR A 110 9.97 0.30 -6.86
N ASP A 111 11.02 1.06 -7.16
CA ASP A 111 10.96 2.18 -8.10
C ASP A 111 10.82 1.65 -9.53
N ARG A 112 11.44 0.51 -9.82
CA ARG A 112 11.24 -0.23 -11.06
C ARG A 112 9.78 -0.69 -11.22
N LEU A 113 9.15 -1.22 -10.18
CA LEU A 113 7.71 -1.55 -10.25
C LEU A 113 6.86 -0.31 -10.52
N ARG A 114 7.17 0.81 -9.84
CA ARG A 114 6.49 2.08 -10.08
C ARG A 114 6.63 2.54 -11.53
N ALA A 115 7.81 2.40 -12.12
CA ALA A 115 8.07 2.77 -13.52
C ALA A 115 7.31 1.90 -14.54
N LEU A 116 7.00 0.64 -14.19
CA LEU A 116 6.22 -0.28 -15.02
C LEU A 116 4.71 -0.07 -14.92
N TYR A 117 4.23 0.71 -13.94
CA TYR A 117 2.81 0.92 -13.68
C TYR A 117 2.41 2.39 -13.85
N SER A 118 1.51 2.67 -14.77
CA SER A 118 1.08 4.03 -15.12
C SER A 118 -0.07 4.57 -14.26
N GLY A 119 -0.78 3.70 -13.52
CA GLY A 119 -1.90 4.07 -12.65
C GLY A 119 -1.47 4.53 -11.26
N ASN A 120 -2.44 4.66 -10.35
CA ASN A 120 -2.19 5.03 -8.96
C ASN A 120 -1.40 3.92 -8.25
N PHE A 121 -0.24 4.27 -7.69
CA PHE A 121 0.66 3.36 -7.01
C PHE A 121 0.71 3.68 -5.52
N ILE A 122 0.26 2.75 -4.70
CA ILE A 122 0.24 2.88 -3.25
C ILE A 122 1.41 2.06 -2.68
N ARG A 123 2.16 2.64 -1.75
CA ARG A 123 3.16 1.91 -0.96
C ARG A 123 2.71 1.79 0.47
N ASN A 124 3.09 0.72 1.12
CA ASN A 124 2.84 0.54 2.55
C ASN A 124 4.00 -0.19 3.23
N ASN A 125 3.93 -0.26 4.55
CA ASN A 125 4.89 -0.81 5.49
C ASN A 125 6.11 0.10 5.76
N GLY A 126 6.35 0.34 7.05
CA GLY A 126 7.54 1.02 7.55
C GLY A 126 7.60 2.54 7.29
N TYR A 127 6.48 3.17 6.98
CA TYR A 127 6.39 4.61 6.80
C TYR A 127 6.01 5.33 8.09
N ASP A 128 6.69 6.43 8.36
CA ASP A 128 6.28 7.52 9.24
C ASP A 128 5.80 8.71 8.40
N PHE A 129 5.53 9.85 9.04
CA PHE A 129 5.06 11.04 8.33
C PHE A 129 6.10 11.56 7.32
N GLU A 130 7.35 11.68 7.73
CA GLU A 130 8.42 12.30 6.95
C GLU A 130 8.75 11.46 5.70
N THR A 131 8.96 10.17 5.90
CA THR A 131 9.24 9.23 4.80
C THR A 131 8.06 9.06 3.85
N ALA A 132 6.82 9.11 4.37
CA ALA A 132 5.62 9.09 3.54
C ALA A 132 5.49 10.35 2.69
N GLN A 133 5.72 11.52 3.30
CA GLN A 133 5.72 12.79 2.59
C GLN A 133 6.78 12.80 1.48
N GLN A 134 8.00 12.37 1.78
CA GLN A 134 9.09 12.29 0.82
C GLN A 134 8.74 11.36 -0.36
N ALA A 135 8.18 10.18 -0.09
CA ALA A 135 7.81 9.22 -1.12
C ALA A 135 6.74 9.77 -2.10
N VAL A 136 5.76 10.52 -1.57
CA VAL A 136 4.74 11.16 -2.42
C VAL A 136 5.30 12.35 -3.19
N MET A 137 6.12 13.20 -2.55
CA MET A 137 6.71 14.36 -3.20
C MET A 137 7.70 14.00 -4.31
N SER A 138 8.44 12.90 -4.15
CA SER A 138 9.38 12.39 -5.17
C SER A 138 8.70 11.65 -6.32
N GLY A 139 7.39 11.35 -6.23
CA GLY A 139 6.67 10.54 -7.20
C GLY A 139 6.93 9.03 -7.06
N ALA A 140 7.63 8.59 -6.01
CA ALA A 140 7.85 7.18 -5.73
C ALA A 140 6.55 6.45 -5.38
N ALA A 141 5.54 7.16 -4.90
CA ALA A 141 4.18 6.68 -4.68
C ALA A 141 3.17 7.82 -4.86
N ASP A 142 1.94 7.47 -5.26
CA ASP A 142 0.82 8.43 -5.31
C ASP A 142 0.11 8.53 -3.96
N ALA A 143 0.21 7.47 -3.13
CA ALA A 143 -0.31 7.44 -1.76
C ALA A 143 0.47 6.45 -0.89
N ILE A 144 0.35 6.61 0.43
CA ILE A 144 0.91 5.69 1.42
C ILE A 144 -0.21 5.14 2.29
N ALA A 145 -0.26 3.82 2.43
CA ALA A 145 -1.22 3.16 3.31
C ALA A 145 -0.64 2.96 4.72
N PHE A 146 -1.44 3.30 5.73
CA PHE A 146 -1.10 3.16 7.14
C PHE A 146 -2.08 2.24 7.85
N GLY A 147 -1.60 1.11 8.38
CA GLY A 147 -2.40 0.21 9.22
C GLY A 147 -2.25 0.53 10.70
N ARG A 148 -1.15 0.13 11.32
CA ARG A 148 -0.93 0.21 12.78
C ARG A 148 -1.05 1.63 13.34
N LEU A 149 -0.50 2.62 12.63
CA LEU A 149 -0.58 4.02 13.06
C LEU A 149 -2.03 4.54 13.03
N LEU A 150 -2.80 4.17 12.00
CA LEU A 150 -4.21 4.56 11.89
C LEU A 150 -5.07 3.89 12.97
N LEU A 151 -4.84 2.61 13.28
CA LEU A 151 -5.53 1.90 14.35
C LEU A 151 -5.26 2.51 15.74
N ALA A 152 -4.03 3.01 15.96
CA ALA A 152 -3.66 3.68 17.21
C ALA A 152 -4.11 5.14 17.26
N ASN A 153 -4.31 5.79 16.13
CA ASN A 153 -4.69 7.19 15.98
C ASN A 153 -5.78 7.31 14.91
N PRO A 154 -7.07 7.13 15.26
CA PRO A 154 -8.16 7.22 14.27
C PRO A 154 -8.24 8.55 13.52
N ASP A 155 -7.64 9.58 14.11
CA ASP A 155 -7.48 10.93 13.56
C ASP A 155 -6.10 11.17 12.90
N LEU A 156 -5.43 10.10 12.42
CA LEU A 156 -4.05 10.14 11.91
C LEU A 156 -3.82 11.21 10.85
N VAL A 157 -4.76 11.36 9.91
CA VAL A 157 -4.66 12.35 8.82
C VAL A 157 -4.63 13.78 9.37
N GLU A 158 -5.45 14.05 10.39
CA GLU A 158 -5.49 15.36 11.03
C GLU A 158 -4.23 15.61 11.87
N ARG A 159 -3.73 14.56 12.55
CA ARG A 159 -2.45 14.64 13.27
C ARG A 159 -1.29 14.94 12.34
N PHE A 160 -1.24 14.31 11.18
CA PHE A 160 -0.23 14.58 10.16
C PHE A 160 -0.32 16.03 9.67
N ARG A 161 -1.52 16.55 9.41
CA ARG A 161 -1.71 17.94 8.98
C ARG A 161 -1.23 18.95 10.03
N ARG A 162 -1.41 18.65 11.30
CA ARG A 162 -1.06 19.53 12.43
C ARG A 162 0.29 19.23 13.04
N LEU A 163 1.04 18.24 12.54
CA LEU A 163 2.29 17.75 13.13
C LEU A 163 2.16 17.38 14.62
N ILE A 164 1.02 16.82 15.01
CA ILE A 164 0.73 16.42 16.39
C ILE A 164 1.38 15.07 16.69
N HIS A 165 1.86 14.90 17.92
CA HIS A 165 2.50 13.66 18.39
C HIS A 165 1.63 12.41 18.18
N LEU A 166 2.25 11.32 17.70
CA LEU A 166 1.58 10.05 17.40
C LEU A 166 1.65 9.07 18.55
N THR A 167 0.57 8.34 18.78
CA THR A 167 0.56 7.18 19.66
C THR A 167 1.07 5.95 18.88
N THR A 168 2.17 5.34 19.34
CA THR A 168 2.80 4.21 18.64
C THR A 168 2.27 2.84 19.08
N LYS A 169 1.61 2.76 20.25
CA LYS A 169 1.00 1.53 20.79
C LYS A 169 -0.43 1.79 21.20
N ARG A 170 -1.33 0.87 20.86
CA ARG A 170 -2.66 0.86 21.48
C ARG A 170 -2.49 0.47 22.95
N SER A 171 -2.81 1.37 23.87
CA SER A 171 -2.89 1.03 25.30
C SER A 171 -3.97 -0.04 25.47
N THR A 172 -3.61 -1.21 25.96
CA THR A 172 -4.55 -2.26 26.35
C THR A 172 -5.25 -1.96 27.69
N ALA A 173 -4.99 -0.79 28.28
CA ALA A 173 -5.60 -0.34 29.51
C ALA A 173 -6.96 0.32 29.23
N GLY A 174 -8.03 -0.43 29.50
CA GLY A 174 -9.35 0.10 29.86
C GLY A 174 -10.18 0.68 28.72
N ARG A 175 -11.20 -0.09 28.29
CA ARG A 175 -12.38 0.44 27.60
C ARG A 175 -13.01 1.55 28.44
N ARG A 176 -12.62 2.79 28.21
CA ARG A 176 -13.48 3.94 28.48
C ARG A 176 -13.77 4.59 27.14
N ARG A 177 -15.02 4.52 26.70
CA ARG A 177 -15.54 5.33 25.59
C ARG A 177 -15.41 6.79 26.02
N ALA A 178 -14.34 7.44 25.59
CA ALA A 178 -14.33 8.89 25.51
C ALA A 178 -14.88 9.23 24.11
N THR A 179 -16.08 9.72 24.05
CA THR A 179 -16.62 10.41 22.89
C THR A 179 -15.67 11.58 22.60
N PRO A 180 -15.06 11.68 21.42
CA PRO A 180 -14.24 12.85 21.12
C PRO A 180 -15.19 14.05 21.01
N THR A 181 -15.12 14.94 21.97
CA THR A 181 -15.70 16.26 21.83
C THR A 181 -14.84 16.99 20.81
N ILE A 182 -15.38 17.19 19.62
CA ILE A 182 -14.77 18.05 18.60
C ILE A 182 -14.79 19.47 19.19
N PRO A 183 -13.63 20.09 19.45
CA PRO A 183 -13.64 21.49 19.84
C PRO A 183 -14.19 22.29 18.67
N SER A 184 -15.26 23.06 18.92
CA SER A 184 -15.78 24.02 17.95
C SER A 184 -14.63 24.95 17.51
N CYS A 185 -14.41 25.04 16.21
CA CYS A 185 -13.44 25.94 15.58
C CYS A 185 -13.82 27.39 15.95
N ARG A 186 -13.20 27.94 16.99
CA ARG A 186 -13.15 29.38 17.17
C ARG A 186 -12.05 29.91 16.24
N THR A 187 -12.42 30.84 15.38
CA THR A 187 -11.55 31.63 14.54
C THR A 187 -10.59 32.45 15.42
N GLU A 188 -9.42 31.90 15.73
CA GLU A 188 -8.33 32.69 16.27
C GLU A 188 -7.36 33.04 15.15
N ARG A 189 -7.09 34.34 15.01
CA ARG A 189 -6.22 34.93 14.00
C ARG A 189 -4.79 34.41 14.19
N CYS A 190 -4.14 34.03 13.09
CA CYS A 190 -2.70 33.77 13.06
C CYS A 190 -1.95 35.06 13.47
N PRO A 191 -1.03 35.02 14.44
CA PRO A 191 -0.12 36.13 14.70
C PRO A 191 1.09 35.97 13.77
N GLY A 192 1.25 36.92 12.85
CA GLY A 192 2.43 37.04 11.98
C GLY A 192 2.04 37.13 10.52
N GLY A 193 2.11 38.35 9.97
CA GLY A 193 1.82 38.66 8.57
C GLY A 193 2.80 37.96 7.63
N GLY A 194 2.40 36.82 7.10
CA GLY A 194 3.05 36.11 6.03
C GLY A 194 2.02 35.80 4.95
N ASP A 195 2.40 35.95 3.72
CA ASP A 195 1.59 35.91 2.51
C ASP A 195 0.72 34.66 2.39
N GLN A 196 -0.56 34.81 2.09
CA GLN A 196 -1.57 33.78 1.95
C GLN A 196 -1.32 32.79 0.79
N ALA A 197 -0.23 32.92 0.06
CA ALA A 197 0.09 32.12 -1.12
C ALA A 197 0.71 30.75 -0.80
N ASP A 198 1.26 30.52 0.39
CA ASP A 198 2.05 29.33 0.69
C ASP A 198 1.25 28.17 1.33
N CYS A 199 0.00 28.43 1.72
CA CYS A 199 -0.87 27.38 2.32
C CYS A 199 -1.52 26.42 1.29
N ARG A 200 -1.30 26.62 -0.02
CA ARG A 200 -1.97 25.85 -1.08
C ARG A 200 -1.15 24.70 -1.66
N ARG A 201 0.03 24.40 -1.14
CA ARG A 201 0.94 23.36 -1.67
C ARG A 201 1.03 22.09 -0.81
N LEU A 202 0.08 21.83 0.07
CA LEU A 202 0.05 20.55 0.75
C LEU A 202 -0.63 19.51 -0.15
N PRO A 203 0.00 18.34 -0.39
CA PRO A 203 -0.62 17.27 -1.16
C PRO A 203 -1.94 16.87 -0.51
N ARG A 204 -2.95 16.57 -1.33
CA ARG A 204 -4.25 16.06 -0.86
C ARG A 204 -4.05 14.64 -0.32
N TRP A 205 -3.91 14.51 0.99
CA TRP A 205 -3.86 13.22 1.66
C TRP A 205 -5.22 12.53 1.57
N ARG A 206 -5.27 11.39 0.89
CA ARG A 206 -6.39 10.44 1.01
C ARG A 206 -5.92 9.30 1.89
N ALA A 207 -6.51 9.11 3.06
CA ALA A 207 -6.31 7.93 3.88
C ALA A 207 -7.24 6.82 3.36
N MET A 208 -6.67 5.70 2.96
CA MET A 208 -7.42 4.46 2.75
C MET A 208 -7.16 3.56 3.96
N ALA A 209 -8.22 3.21 4.68
CA ALA A 209 -8.17 2.20 5.72
C ALA A 209 -8.26 0.81 5.06
N SER A 210 -7.23 0.01 5.24
CA SER A 210 -7.21 -1.41 4.87
C SER A 210 -7.47 -2.28 6.08
#